data_a93a56466dd36eea2c09448f0eef7dd2
#
_entry.id   a93a56466dd36eea2c09448f0eef7dd2
#
_cell.length_a   1.000
_cell.length_b   1.000
_cell.length_c   1.000
_cell.angle_alpha   90.00
_cell.angle_beta   90.00
_cell.angle_gamma   90.00
#
_symmetry.space_group_name_H-M   'P 1'
#
loop_
_entity.id
_entity.type
_entity.pdbx_description
1 polymer ?
#
loop_
_entity_poly.entity_id
_entity_poly.type
_entity_poly.pdbx_seq_one_letter_code
_entity_poly.pdbx_strand_id
1 'polypeptide(L)'
;MSRGLGDVYKRQIWEIFETETGENELAAHVNADRFILFWMDENQENIKQRLEHVIRKIEEIPERLEIPNLFPVFGIFHTIVLDEIDPLYGNAVQAKHQIKGRRDRHYIFYDELNHESIQENRELEEHFETALENEEFEIWYQPKYSAHSRKLVGAEALVRWRRADGALIPPLKFIPLFERNGNIIRLDEYVFRAVCRQQKEWQKQGQKLLPVSVNISRVSLYYSSVVEKYESIIRSFDLDSKYIQLEITESATIDNNEIFNLLEQFHTAGFKILLDDFGSGYSSLAALNRMHFDTIKLDKSLVDYIGDDNGEKLLNSITKLAQSFGMEITAEGVETVEQLMFLCNLDCDDIQGYYFSRPLPVKEYEECLKEACM
;
A
#
# COMPACT_ATOMS: atom_id res chain seq x y z
N MET A 1 -11.19 -17.30 30.24
CA MET A 1 -9.85 -17.32 30.87
C MET A 1 -8.79 -16.45 30.22
N SER A 2 -8.94 -15.96 28.98
CA SER A 2 -7.89 -15.20 28.29
C SER A 2 -7.78 -13.69 28.60
N ARG A 3 -8.81 -13.04 29.12
CA ARG A 3 -8.75 -11.58 29.45
C ARG A 3 -7.92 -11.27 30.70
N GLY A 4 -7.85 -12.17 31.68
CA GLY A 4 -7.10 -11.94 32.93
C GLY A 4 -5.58 -12.09 32.81
N LEU A 5 -5.09 -13.02 31.97
CA LEU A 5 -3.65 -13.27 31.80
C LEU A 5 -2.96 -12.10 31.03
N GLY A 6 -3.66 -11.53 30.03
CA GLY A 6 -3.17 -10.37 29.31
C GLY A 6 -2.90 -9.14 30.19
N ASP A 7 -3.73 -8.91 31.20
CA ASP A 7 -3.56 -7.79 32.12
C ASP A 7 -2.46 -8.04 33.14
N VAL A 8 -2.19 -9.30 33.51
CA VAL A 8 -1.14 -9.67 34.46
C VAL A 8 0.26 -9.43 33.89
N TYR A 9 0.56 -9.89 32.68
CA TYR A 9 1.90 -9.66 32.12
C TYR A 9 2.16 -8.19 31.78
N LYS A 10 1.12 -7.45 31.34
CA LYS A 10 1.25 -6.00 31.09
C LYS A 10 1.60 -5.25 32.37
N ARG A 11 1.00 -5.65 33.50
CA ARG A 11 1.32 -5.07 34.78
C ARG A 11 2.77 -5.36 35.20
N GLN A 12 3.28 -6.58 34.94
CA GLN A 12 4.69 -6.90 35.23
C GLN A 12 5.65 -6.12 34.33
N ILE A 13 5.31 -5.95 33.03
CA ILE A 13 6.09 -5.08 32.15
C ILE A 13 6.09 -3.65 32.65
N TRP A 14 4.94 -3.14 33.11
CA TRP A 14 4.85 -1.82 33.70
C TRP A 14 5.72 -1.66 34.95
N GLU A 15 5.70 -2.62 35.86
CA GLU A 15 6.54 -2.63 37.05
C GLU A 15 8.05 -2.62 36.72
N ILE A 16 8.45 -3.32 35.63
CA ILE A 16 9.83 -3.25 35.13
C ILE A 16 10.15 -1.83 34.67
N PHE A 17 9.28 -1.21 33.86
CA PHE A 17 9.51 0.13 33.36
C PHE A 17 9.58 1.17 34.46
N GLU A 18 8.67 1.11 35.44
CA GLU A 18 8.71 2.01 36.60
C GLU A 18 10.02 1.89 37.39
N THR A 19 10.54 0.68 37.56
CA THR A 19 11.82 0.46 38.29
C THR A 19 13.02 0.91 37.53
N GLU A 20 12.96 0.95 36.19
CA GLU A 20 14.07 1.35 35.32
C GLU A 20 13.98 2.83 34.89
N THR A 21 12.99 3.57 35.36
CA THR A 21 12.77 5.00 35.08
C THR A 21 13.30 5.84 36.23
N GLY A 22 14.20 6.78 35.96
CA GLY A 22 14.81 7.68 36.96
C GLY A 22 13.92 8.90 37.32
N GLU A 23 14.40 9.75 38.22
CA GLU A 23 13.64 10.90 38.75
C GLU A 23 13.19 11.92 37.69
N ASN A 24 13.95 12.07 36.59
CA ASN A 24 13.68 13.03 35.51
C ASN A 24 13.24 12.31 34.21
N GLU A 25 12.83 11.06 34.30
CA GLU A 25 12.45 10.20 33.19
C GLU A 25 10.98 9.83 33.31
N LEU A 26 10.39 9.36 32.21
CA LEU A 26 8.97 9.03 32.17
C LEU A 26 8.76 7.66 31.52
N ALA A 27 7.83 6.89 32.10
CA ALA A 27 7.20 5.76 31.44
C ALA A 27 5.72 6.05 31.25
N ALA A 28 5.14 5.68 30.12
CA ALA A 28 3.72 5.82 29.84
C ALA A 28 3.16 4.58 29.14
N HIS A 29 1.98 4.16 29.57
CA HIS A 29 1.20 3.15 28.87
C HIS A 29 0.21 3.86 27.95
N VAL A 30 0.33 3.63 26.62
CA VAL A 30 -0.47 4.35 25.62
C VAL A 30 -1.76 3.60 25.33
N ASN A 31 -1.65 2.35 24.88
CA ASN A 31 -2.79 1.47 24.63
C ASN A 31 -2.32 0.01 24.49
N ALA A 32 -3.24 -0.92 24.71
CA ALA A 32 -3.06 -2.37 24.53
C ALA A 32 -1.68 -2.89 25.02
N ASP A 33 -0.73 -3.05 24.13
CA ASP A 33 0.64 -3.55 24.35
C ASP A 33 1.72 -2.50 24.05
N ARG A 34 1.34 -1.22 24.01
CA ARG A 34 2.27 -0.13 23.66
C ARG A 34 2.61 0.70 24.89
N PHE A 35 3.92 0.85 25.09
CA PHE A 35 4.50 1.68 26.12
C PHE A 35 5.46 2.68 25.50
N ILE A 36 5.63 3.82 26.16
CA ILE A 36 6.63 4.84 25.82
C ILE A 36 7.54 4.99 27.03
N LEU A 37 8.84 5.03 26.77
CA LEU A 37 9.87 5.33 27.75
C LEU A 37 10.59 6.59 27.27
N PHE A 38 10.72 7.55 28.15
CA PHE A 38 11.54 8.73 27.96
C PHE A 38 12.71 8.67 28.95
N TRP A 39 13.88 8.36 28.44
CA TRP A 39 15.10 8.24 29.23
C TRP A 39 16.05 9.39 28.93
N MET A 40 16.78 9.84 29.96
CA MET A 40 17.75 10.92 29.88
C MET A 40 19.16 10.33 29.94
N ASP A 41 19.77 10.10 28.79
CA ASP A 41 21.17 9.68 28.67
C ASP A 41 21.77 10.24 27.38
N GLU A 42 22.97 10.81 27.47
CA GLU A 42 23.69 11.39 26.32
C GLU A 42 24.45 10.31 25.53
N ASN A 43 24.65 9.12 26.11
CA ASN A 43 25.45 8.06 25.51
C ASN A 43 24.54 6.91 25.02
N GLN A 44 24.50 6.71 23.70
CA GLN A 44 23.77 5.60 23.08
C GLN A 44 24.17 4.23 23.62
N GLU A 45 25.43 4.01 23.98
CA GLU A 45 25.89 2.73 24.51
C GLU A 45 25.29 2.42 25.89
N ASN A 46 25.14 3.44 26.73
CA ASN A 46 24.44 3.29 28.01
C ASN A 46 22.95 2.96 27.79
N ILE A 47 22.32 3.62 26.84
CA ILE A 47 20.92 3.32 26.48
C ILE A 47 20.78 1.86 26.01
N LYS A 48 21.70 1.37 25.17
CA LYS A 48 21.71 -0.04 24.73
C LYS A 48 21.80 -1.01 25.90
N GLN A 49 22.79 -0.82 26.77
CA GLN A 49 22.98 -1.69 27.95
C GLN A 49 21.76 -1.71 28.87
N ARG A 50 21.18 -0.55 29.10
CA ARG A 50 19.96 -0.41 29.91
C ARG A 50 18.77 -1.10 29.27
N LEU A 51 18.63 -0.95 27.95
CA LEU A 51 17.56 -1.59 27.18
C LEU A 51 17.70 -3.11 27.15
N GLU A 52 18.90 -3.64 26.98
CA GLU A 52 19.17 -5.07 27.05
C GLU A 52 18.88 -5.67 28.41
N HIS A 53 19.08 -4.87 29.48
CA HIS A 53 18.68 -5.28 30.82
C HIS A 53 17.15 -5.38 30.96
N VAL A 54 16.42 -4.40 30.42
CA VAL A 54 14.95 -4.39 30.39
C VAL A 54 14.41 -5.56 29.55
N ILE A 55 14.99 -5.81 28.38
CA ILE A 55 14.59 -6.92 27.50
C ILE A 55 14.72 -8.25 28.26
N ARG A 56 15.85 -8.51 28.88
CA ARG A 56 16.06 -9.74 29.67
C ARG A 56 15.01 -9.92 30.76
N LYS A 57 14.69 -8.87 31.51
CA LYS A 57 13.63 -8.91 32.55
C LYS A 57 12.25 -9.25 31.96
N ILE A 58 11.93 -8.71 30.77
CA ILE A 58 10.65 -9.01 30.09
C ILE A 58 10.63 -10.46 29.59
N GLU A 59 11.75 -10.96 29.07
CA GLU A 59 11.87 -12.34 28.58
C GLU A 59 11.82 -13.40 29.69
N GLU A 60 12.06 -13.02 30.96
CA GLU A 60 11.87 -13.88 32.13
C GLU A 60 10.39 -14.01 32.57
N ILE A 61 9.51 -13.10 32.15
CA ILE A 61 8.08 -13.12 32.53
C ILE A 61 7.37 -14.42 32.10
N PRO A 62 7.54 -14.93 30.86
CA PRO A 62 6.87 -16.14 30.41
C PRO A 62 7.12 -17.35 31.31
N GLU A 63 8.36 -17.55 31.77
CA GLU A 63 8.70 -18.66 32.66
C GLU A 63 7.99 -18.58 34.01
N ARG A 64 7.81 -17.35 34.54
CA ARG A 64 7.14 -17.09 35.81
C ARG A 64 5.62 -17.25 35.76
N LEU A 65 5.02 -17.02 34.57
CA LEU A 65 3.57 -17.00 34.36
C LEU A 65 3.04 -18.18 33.56
N GLU A 66 3.91 -19.09 33.10
CA GLU A 66 3.57 -20.22 32.21
C GLU A 66 2.80 -19.76 30.96
N ILE A 67 3.23 -18.66 30.33
CA ILE A 67 2.65 -18.09 29.11
C ILE A 67 3.60 -18.26 27.92
N PRO A 68 3.10 -18.08 26.65
CA PRO A 68 3.97 -18.09 25.47
C PRO A 68 5.05 -16.99 25.53
N ASN A 69 6.20 -17.29 24.92
CA ASN A 69 7.35 -16.37 24.90
C ASN A 69 6.96 -14.97 24.40
N LEU A 70 7.34 -13.96 25.19
CA LEU A 70 7.23 -12.56 24.84
C LEU A 70 8.46 -12.14 24.04
N PHE A 71 8.26 -11.40 22.98
CA PHE A 71 9.33 -10.82 22.17
C PHE A 71 9.14 -9.29 22.11
N PRO A 72 9.75 -8.55 23.06
CA PRO A 72 9.60 -7.09 23.10
C PRO A 72 10.37 -6.45 21.94
N VAL A 73 9.78 -5.40 21.34
CA VAL A 73 10.36 -4.67 20.22
C VAL A 73 10.33 -3.18 20.52
N PHE A 74 11.50 -2.53 20.41
CA PHE A 74 11.69 -1.11 20.73
C PHE A 74 12.20 -0.34 19.50
N GLY A 75 11.55 0.77 19.19
CA GLY A 75 12.10 1.80 18.32
C GLY A 75 12.64 2.94 19.19
N ILE A 76 13.85 3.40 18.91
CA ILE A 76 14.55 4.38 19.73
C ILE A 76 14.82 5.61 18.87
N PHE A 77 14.45 6.78 19.36
CA PHE A 77 14.89 8.05 18.81
C PHE A 77 15.71 8.77 19.87
N HIS A 78 16.99 8.97 19.58
CA HIS A 78 17.93 9.69 20.44
C HIS A 78 18.11 11.12 19.93
N THR A 79 17.90 12.10 20.77
CA THR A 79 18.04 13.52 20.44
C THR A 79 18.62 14.31 21.62
N ILE A 80 19.41 15.33 21.29
CA ILE A 80 19.91 16.31 22.25
C ILE A 80 19.07 17.60 22.27
N VAL A 81 18.08 17.70 21.37
CA VAL A 81 17.18 18.86 21.23
C VAL A 81 15.78 18.41 21.63
N LEU A 82 15.25 19.05 22.66
CA LEU A 82 13.88 18.83 23.10
C LEU A 82 12.98 19.84 22.33
N ASP A 83 12.53 19.42 21.17
CA ASP A 83 11.48 20.08 20.41
C ASP A 83 10.08 19.53 20.79
N GLU A 84 9.10 19.73 19.94
CA GLU A 84 7.75 19.19 20.13
C GLU A 84 7.76 17.67 20.28
N ILE A 85 6.95 17.13 21.21
CA ILE A 85 6.94 15.70 21.56
C ILE A 85 6.44 14.81 20.40
N ASP A 86 5.52 15.30 19.57
CA ASP A 86 4.91 14.50 18.50
C ASP A 86 5.91 14.01 17.46
N PRO A 87 6.86 14.84 16.95
CA PRO A 87 7.91 14.35 16.06
C PRO A 87 8.84 13.33 16.73
N LEU A 88 9.18 13.50 18.00
CA LEU A 88 10.06 12.60 18.74
C LEU A 88 9.41 11.20 18.85
N TYR A 89 8.14 11.15 19.22
CA TYR A 89 7.37 9.91 19.28
C TYR A 89 7.21 9.28 17.88
N GLY A 90 6.90 10.09 16.87
CA GLY A 90 6.77 9.65 15.47
C GLY A 90 8.02 8.93 14.97
N ASN A 91 9.19 9.48 15.20
CA ASN A 91 10.48 8.89 14.81
C ASN A 91 10.75 7.55 15.51
N ALA A 92 10.47 7.46 16.81
CA ALA A 92 10.62 6.21 17.54
C ALA A 92 9.61 5.12 17.05
N VAL A 93 8.37 5.52 16.74
CA VAL A 93 7.37 4.61 16.14
C VAL A 93 7.81 4.13 14.77
N GLN A 94 8.33 5.02 13.93
CA GLN A 94 8.85 4.66 12.60
C GLN A 94 10.01 3.67 12.73
N ALA A 95 10.95 3.89 13.63
CA ALA A 95 12.03 2.95 13.93
C ALA A 95 11.47 1.56 14.30
N LYS A 96 10.54 1.48 15.25
CA LYS A 96 9.92 0.22 15.66
C LYS A 96 9.23 -0.51 14.50
N HIS A 97 8.56 0.23 13.57
CA HIS A 97 7.86 -0.40 12.46
C HIS A 97 8.79 -1.20 11.53
N GLN A 98 10.05 -0.80 11.39
CA GLN A 98 11.03 -1.48 10.53
C GLN A 98 11.43 -2.87 11.03
N ILE A 99 11.34 -3.12 12.33
CA ILE A 99 11.69 -4.42 12.93
C ILE A 99 10.45 -5.19 13.43
N LYS A 100 9.25 -4.65 13.24
CA LYS A 100 8.01 -5.33 13.62
C LYS A 100 7.84 -6.64 12.83
N GLY A 101 7.69 -7.75 13.56
CA GLY A 101 7.57 -9.10 12.96
C GLY A 101 8.92 -9.80 12.70
N ARG A 102 10.03 -9.13 12.85
CA ARG A 102 11.37 -9.74 12.85
C ARG A 102 11.65 -10.32 14.25
N ARG A 103 12.40 -11.43 14.29
CA ARG A 103 12.80 -12.08 15.55
C ARG A 103 14.33 -12.14 15.70
N ASP A 104 15.05 -11.36 14.89
CA ASP A 104 16.51 -11.29 14.88
C ASP A 104 17.06 -10.13 15.71
N ARG A 105 16.22 -9.14 16.03
CA ARG A 105 16.59 -7.99 16.88
C ARG A 105 15.42 -7.45 17.67
N HIS A 106 15.69 -6.96 18.88
CA HIS A 106 14.71 -6.39 19.81
C HIS A 106 14.59 -4.87 19.69
N TYR A 107 15.59 -4.17 19.18
CA TYR A 107 15.55 -2.72 19.08
C TYR A 107 16.30 -2.20 17.85
N ILE A 108 15.98 -0.97 17.48
CA ILE A 108 16.67 -0.21 16.44
C ILE A 108 16.62 1.28 16.76
N PHE A 109 17.73 1.97 16.53
CA PHE A 109 17.78 3.42 16.60
C PHE A 109 17.29 4.04 15.29
N TYR A 110 16.57 5.15 15.39
CA TYR A 110 16.08 5.89 14.22
C TYR A 110 17.21 6.37 13.32
N ASP A 111 18.36 6.76 13.92
CA ASP A 111 19.53 7.20 13.16
C ASP A 111 20.17 6.06 12.37
N GLU A 112 20.17 4.82 12.90
CA GLU A 112 20.62 3.63 12.16
C GLU A 112 19.74 3.38 10.93
N LEU A 113 18.43 3.61 11.04
CA LEU A 113 17.51 3.50 9.92
C LEU A 113 17.84 4.49 8.81
N ASN A 114 18.14 5.72 9.17
CA ASN A 114 18.46 6.72 8.17
C ASN A 114 19.70 6.34 7.36
N HIS A 115 20.72 5.76 7.99
CA HIS A 115 21.91 5.30 7.28
C HIS A 115 21.65 4.07 6.40
N GLU A 116 21.00 3.03 6.93
CA GLU A 116 20.63 1.83 6.14
C GLU A 116 19.65 2.19 5.02
N SER A 117 18.65 3.01 5.28
CA SER A 117 17.67 3.41 4.27
C SER A 117 18.25 4.34 3.21
N ILE A 118 19.19 5.21 3.55
CA ILE A 118 19.88 6.06 2.59
C ILE A 118 20.75 5.21 1.67
N GLN A 119 21.49 4.25 2.21
CA GLN A 119 22.31 3.36 1.41
C GLN A 119 21.45 2.45 0.52
N GLU A 120 20.41 1.82 1.07
CA GLU A 120 19.48 1.00 0.30
C GLU A 120 18.79 1.80 -0.83
N ASN A 121 18.31 3.01 -0.52
CA ASN A 121 17.71 3.89 -1.51
C ASN A 121 18.70 4.25 -2.63
N ARG A 122 19.94 4.57 -2.26
CA ARG A 122 21.00 4.87 -3.23
C ARG A 122 21.30 3.67 -4.13
N GLU A 123 21.38 2.47 -3.58
CA GLU A 123 21.59 1.25 -4.35
C GLU A 123 20.43 1.00 -5.33
N LEU A 124 19.18 1.23 -4.90
CA LEU A 124 18.00 1.12 -5.77
C LEU A 124 18.02 2.15 -6.90
N GLU A 125 18.42 3.40 -6.59
CA GLU A 125 18.54 4.46 -7.61
C GLU A 125 19.64 4.16 -8.63
N GLU A 126 20.82 3.76 -8.17
CA GLU A 126 21.96 3.42 -9.04
C GLU A 126 21.67 2.19 -9.93
N HIS A 127 20.85 1.25 -9.43
CA HIS A 127 20.51 0.04 -10.17
C HIS A 127 19.33 0.21 -11.13
N PHE A 128 18.56 1.30 -11.06
CA PHE A 128 17.32 1.50 -11.81
C PHE A 128 17.47 1.34 -13.32
N GLU A 129 18.49 1.97 -13.92
CA GLU A 129 18.75 1.88 -15.35
C GLU A 129 19.02 0.44 -15.79
N THR A 130 19.90 -0.24 -15.07
CA THR A 130 20.23 -1.64 -15.32
C THR A 130 19.03 -2.56 -15.15
N ALA A 131 18.17 -2.27 -14.17
CA ALA A 131 16.94 -3.03 -13.93
C ALA A 131 15.93 -2.89 -15.07
N LEU A 132 15.81 -1.70 -15.66
CA LEU A 132 14.97 -1.50 -16.85
C LEU A 132 15.53 -2.27 -18.08
N GLU A 133 16.84 -2.19 -18.31
CA GLU A 133 17.50 -2.87 -19.43
C GLU A 133 17.43 -4.40 -19.31
N ASN A 134 17.54 -4.92 -18.10
CA ASN A 134 17.49 -6.37 -17.82
C ASN A 134 16.07 -6.91 -17.65
N GLU A 135 15.03 -6.08 -17.82
CA GLU A 135 13.62 -6.44 -17.61
C GLU A 135 13.36 -7.01 -16.19
N GLU A 136 14.03 -6.47 -15.16
CA GLU A 136 13.85 -6.89 -13.77
C GLU A 136 12.48 -6.46 -13.18
N PHE A 137 11.79 -5.52 -13.81
CA PHE A 137 10.43 -5.12 -13.43
C PHE A 137 9.40 -6.04 -14.08
N GLU A 138 8.91 -6.99 -13.28
CA GLU A 138 7.84 -7.92 -13.69
C GLU A 138 6.47 -7.28 -13.49
N ILE A 139 5.51 -7.61 -14.36
CA ILE A 139 4.11 -7.22 -14.20
C ILE A 139 3.32 -8.42 -13.70
N TRP A 140 2.73 -8.26 -12.53
CA TRP A 140 1.77 -9.20 -11.98
C TRP A 140 0.36 -8.66 -12.16
N TYR A 141 -0.62 -9.55 -12.30
CA TYR A 141 -2.00 -9.18 -12.56
C TYR A 141 -2.87 -9.61 -11.39
N GLN A 142 -3.57 -8.65 -10.79
CA GLN A 142 -4.58 -8.98 -9.78
C GLN A 142 -5.95 -9.03 -10.45
N PRO A 143 -6.62 -10.21 -10.49
CA PRO A 143 -7.90 -10.37 -11.16
C PRO A 143 -9.01 -9.53 -10.51
N LYS A 144 -9.84 -8.92 -11.36
CA LYS A 144 -11.09 -8.24 -10.99
C LYS A 144 -12.27 -9.11 -11.42
N TYR A 145 -13.21 -9.31 -10.52
CA TYR A 145 -14.40 -10.14 -10.75
C TYR A 145 -15.66 -9.31 -10.61
N SER A 146 -16.64 -9.56 -11.48
CA SER A 146 -17.95 -8.96 -11.31
C SER A 146 -18.57 -9.39 -9.98
N ALA A 147 -19.06 -8.43 -9.19
CA ALA A 147 -19.69 -8.68 -7.91
C ALA A 147 -20.90 -9.64 -8.05
N HIS A 148 -21.69 -9.46 -9.11
CA HIS A 148 -22.93 -10.21 -9.32
C HIS A 148 -22.70 -11.57 -9.98
N SER A 149 -21.99 -11.60 -11.12
CA SER A 149 -21.80 -12.84 -11.90
C SER A 149 -20.61 -13.68 -11.45
N ARG A 150 -19.71 -13.11 -10.64
CA ARG A 150 -18.43 -13.70 -10.20
C ARG A 150 -17.52 -14.12 -11.35
N LYS A 151 -17.74 -13.59 -12.54
CA LYS A 151 -16.89 -13.83 -13.71
C LYS A 151 -15.75 -12.83 -13.73
N LEU A 152 -14.61 -13.27 -14.25
CA LEU A 152 -13.45 -12.42 -14.48
C LEU A 152 -13.85 -11.31 -15.48
N VAL A 153 -13.63 -10.06 -15.12
CA VAL A 153 -13.96 -8.88 -15.93
C VAL A 153 -12.76 -8.02 -16.29
N GLY A 154 -11.65 -8.17 -15.61
CA GLY A 154 -10.41 -7.43 -15.86
C GLY A 154 -9.32 -7.81 -14.90
N ALA A 155 -8.27 -7.01 -14.85
CA ALA A 155 -7.21 -7.09 -13.86
C ALA A 155 -6.57 -5.74 -13.58
N GLU A 156 -5.87 -5.62 -12.47
CA GLU A 156 -4.93 -4.55 -12.20
C GLU A 156 -3.50 -5.03 -12.42
N ALA A 157 -2.72 -4.24 -13.16
CA ALA A 157 -1.30 -4.48 -13.38
C ALA A 157 -0.47 -3.91 -12.24
N LEU A 158 0.23 -4.77 -11.54
CA LEU A 158 1.01 -4.44 -10.36
C LEU A 158 2.48 -4.75 -10.62
N VAL A 159 3.32 -3.72 -10.62
CA VAL A 159 4.77 -3.88 -10.80
C VAL A 159 5.40 -4.61 -9.61
N ARG A 160 6.37 -5.48 -9.91
CA ARG A 160 7.23 -6.17 -8.95
C ARG A 160 8.66 -6.07 -9.43
N TRP A 161 9.58 -5.78 -8.56
CA TRP A 161 10.99 -5.71 -8.94
C TRP A 161 11.70 -6.98 -8.49
N ARG A 162 12.05 -7.84 -9.45
CA ARG A 162 12.81 -9.06 -9.20
C ARG A 162 14.26 -8.85 -9.62
N ARG A 163 15.16 -8.84 -8.65
CA ARG A 163 16.60 -8.74 -8.90
C ARG A 163 17.16 -10.03 -9.49
N ALA A 164 18.33 -9.94 -10.10
CA ALA A 164 19.02 -11.09 -10.71
C ALA A 164 19.33 -12.23 -9.71
N ASP A 165 19.47 -11.91 -8.41
CA ASP A 165 19.63 -12.88 -7.32
C ASP A 165 18.32 -13.59 -6.92
N GLY A 166 17.20 -13.23 -7.54
CA GLY A 166 15.86 -13.76 -7.26
C GLY A 166 15.10 -13.01 -6.17
N ALA A 167 15.71 -12.03 -5.49
CA ALA A 167 15.04 -11.23 -4.47
C ALA A 167 13.91 -10.39 -5.09
N LEU A 168 12.74 -10.41 -4.43
CA LEU A 168 11.58 -9.61 -4.82
C LEU A 168 11.49 -8.36 -3.94
N ILE A 169 11.72 -7.19 -4.54
CA ILE A 169 11.62 -5.90 -3.86
C ILE A 169 10.16 -5.42 -3.95
N PRO A 170 9.51 -5.16 -2.81
CA PRO A 170 8.12 -4.70 -2.81
C PRO A 170 8.00 -3.24 -3.32
N PRO A 171 6.88 -2.88 -3.99
CA PRO A 171 6.64 -1.54 -4.53
C PRO A 171 6.80 -0.41 -3.50
N LEU A 172 6.39 -0.64 -2.25
CA LEU A 172 6.52 0.31 -1.14
C LEU A 172 7.95 0.77 -0.86
N LYS A 173 8.98 0.03 -1.32
CA LYS A 173 10.38 0.41 -1.16
C LYS A 173 10.88 1.33 -2.26
N PHE A 174 10.47 1.11 -3.51
CA PHE A 174 11.04 1.84 -4.64
C PHE A 174 10.11 2.89 -5.25
N ILE A 175 8.79 2.71 -5.23
CA ILE A 175 7.86 3.69 -5.81
C ILE A 175 8.00 5.08 -5.16
N PRO A 176 7.94 5.24 -3.81
CA PRO A 176 8.10 6.56 -3.21
C PRO A 176 9.49 7.18 -3.47
N LEU A 177 10.51 6.35 -3.64
CA LEU A 177 11.85 6.80 -4.00
C LEU A 177 11.88 7.35 -5.43
N PHE A 178 11.29 6.60 -6.38
CA PHE A 178 11.27 6.98 -7.79
C PHE A 178 10.34 8.17 -8.08
N GLU A 179 9.30 8.37 -7.29
CA GLU A 179 8.51 9.59 -7.32
C GLU A 179 9.32 10.83 -6.91
N ARG A 180 10.14 10.71 -5.85
CA ARG A 180 10.97 11.83 -5.37
C ARG A 180 12.06 12.23 -6.35
N ASN A 181 12.69 11.28 -7.05
CA ASN A 181 13.79 11.54 -7.97
C ASN A 181 13.37 11.61 -9.46
N GLY A 182 12.08 11.40 -9.77
CA GLY A 182 11.53 11.46 -11.13
C GLY A 182 11.69 10.19 -11.98
N ASN A 183 12.36 9.15 -11.49
CA ASN A 183 12.50 7.87 -12.19
C ASN A 183 11.14 7.17 -12.41
N ILE A 184 10.14 7.53 -11.60
CA ILE A 184 8.79 6.98 -11.71
C ILE A 184 8.19 7.20 -13.12
N ILE A 185 8.49 8.32 -13.79
CA ILE A 185 7.98 8.62 -15.14
C ILE A 185 8.40 7.52 -16.13
N ARG A 186 9.64 7.07 -16.01
CA ARG A 186 10.17 6.01 -16.88
C ARG A 186 9.66 4.63 -16.49
N LEU A 187 9.45 4.41 -15.19
CA LEU A 187 8.85 3.18 -14.71
C LEU A 187 7.39 3.06 -15.15
N ASP A 188 6.59 4.13 -15.04
CA ASP A 188 5.19 4.13 -15.49
C ASP A 188 5.12 3.86 -17.00
N GLU A 189 5.97 4.51 -17.81
CA GLU A 189 6.07 4.22 -19.26
C GLU A 189 6.44 2.76 -19.53
N TYR A 190 7.40 2.20 -18.78
CA TYR A 190 7.82 0.81 -18.90
C TYR A 190 6.66 -0.14 -18.60
N VAL A 191 5.96 0.06 -17.47
CA VAL A 191 4.80 -0.73 -17.06
C VAL A 191 3.70 -0.67 -18.10
N PHE A 192 3.33 0.54 -18.55
CA PHE A 192 2.31 0.72 -19.60
C PHE A 192 2.68 -0.02 -20.90
N ARG A 193 3.92 0.10 -21.34
CA ARG A 193 4.44 -0.60 -22.53
C ARG A 193 4.44 -2.12 -22.34
N ALA A 194 4.79 -2.62 -21.16
CA ALA A 194 4.80 -4.04 -20.85
C ALA A 194 3.37 -4.61 -20.86
N VAL A 195 2.39 -3.89 -20.31
CA VAL A 195 0.98 -4.29 -20.34
C VAL A 195 0.44 -4.28 -21.77
N CYS A 196 0.74 -3.27 -22.58
CA CYS A 196 0.35 -3.24 -23.99
C CYS A 196 0.95 -4.43 -24.78
N ARG A 197 2.23 -4.76 -24.54
CA ARG A 197 2.89 -5.92 -25.13
C ARG A 197 2.18 -7.22 -24.76
N GLN A 198 1.84 -7.39 -23.49
CA GLN A 198 1.17 -8.58 -23.01
C GLN A 198 -0.26 -8.72 -23.56
N GLN A 199 -1.04 -7.63 -23.58
CA GLN A 199 -2.37 -7.59 -24.20
C GLN A 199 -2.30 -8.00 -25.70
N LYS A 200 -1.30 -7.47 -26.43
CA LYS A 200 -1.11 -7.85 -27.83
C LYS A 200 -0.74 -9.33 -28.00
N GLU A 201 0.02 -9.88 -27.06
CA GLU A 201 0.37 -11.30 -27.10
C GLU A 201 -0.85 -12.18 -26.84
N TRP A 202 -1.70 -11.84 -25.85
CA TRP A 202 -2.97 -12.52 -25.64
C TRP A 202 -3.91 -12.44 -26.85
N GLN A 203 -3.96 -11.27 -27.51
CA GLN A 203 -4.72 -11.11 -28.75
C GLN A 203 -4.25 -12.04 -29.86
N LYS A 204 -2.94 -12.16 -30.06
CA LYS A 204 -2.35 -13.08 -31.07
C LYS A 204 -2.64 -14.55 -30.74
N GLN A 205 -2.70 -14.92 -29.49
CA GLN A 205 -3.04 -16.25 -29.02
C GLN A 205 -4.55 -16.54 -29.12
N GLY A 206 -5.36 -15.58 -29.57
CA GLY A 206 -6.81 -15.70 -29.71
C GLY A 206 -7.57 -15.69 -28.38
N GLN A 207 -6.93 -15.22 -27.32
CA GLN A 207 -7.60 -15.07 -26.01
C GLN A 207 -8.57 -13.88 -26.06
N LYS A 208 -9.65 -13.98 -25.29
CA LYS A 208 -10.57 -12.86 -25.08
C LYS A 208 -9.85 -11.79 -24.25
N LEU A 209 -9.66 -10.61 -24.85
CA LEU A 209 -9.06 -9.49 -24.10
C LEU A 209 -10.06 -8.94 -23.09
N LEU A 210 -9.59 -8.78 -21.87
CA LEU A 210 -10.26 -8.06 -20.78
C LEU A 210 -9.46 -6.79 -20.48
N PRO A 211 -10.11 -5.71 -19.99
CA PRO A 211 -9.40 -4.49 -19.63
C PRO A 211 -8.40 -4.75 -18.51
N VAL A 212 -7.24 -4.13 -18.62
CA VAL A 212 -6.20 -4.11 -17.59
C VAL A 212 -5.95 -2.68 -17.18
N SER A 213 -6.07 -2.40 -15.90
CA SER A 213 -5.75 -1.09 -15.35
C SER A 213 -4.26 -1.00 -14.98
N VAL A 214 -3.70 0.19 -15.18
CA VAL A 214 -2.32 0.54 -14.85
C VAL A 214 -2.29 1.82 -14.02
N ASN A 215 -1.50 1.82 -12.98
CA ASN A 215 -1.28 2.97 -12.14
C ASN A 215 -0.45 4.03 -12.87
N ILE A 216 -0.84 5.30 -12.75
CA ILE A 216 -0.06 6.46 -13.20
C ILE A 216 0.25 7.31 -11.99
N SER A 217 1.52 7.56 -11.74
CA SER A 217 1.96 8.41 -10.66
C SER A 217 1.56 9.87 -10.88
N ARG A 218 1.35 10.59 -9.76
CA ARG A 218 1.14 12.03 -9.82
C ARG A 218 2.24 12.77 -10.58
N VAL A 219 3.48 12.33 -10.43
CA VAL A 219 4.65 12.94 -11.09
C VAL A 219 4.56 12.80 -12.60
N SER A 220 4.12 11.64 -13.10
CA SER A 220 3.93 11.39 -14.53
C SER A 220 2.82 12.25 -15.14
N LEU A 221 1.75 12.55 -14.38
CA LEU A 221 0.66 13.42 -14.83
C LEU A 221 1.10 14.86 -15.10
N TYR A 222 2.14 15.35 -14.44
CA TYR A 222 2.69 16.69 -14.69
C TYR A 222 3.64 16.76 -15.88
N TYR A 223 3.93 15.62 -16.52
CA TYR A 223 4.77 15.62 -17.72
C TYR A 223 3.95 16.03 -18.94
N SER A 224 4.32 17.15 -19.57
CA SER A 224 3.52 17.85 -20.58
C SER A 224 3.11 17.05 -21.81
N SER A 225 3.73 15.90 -22.07
CA SER A 225 3.46 15.04 -23.24
C SER A 225 3.01 13.64 -22.84
N VAL A 226 2.46 13.45 -21.63
CA VAL A 226 2.08 12.12 -21.13
C VAL A 226 0.98 11.49 -21.98
N VAL A 227 -0.04 12.24 -22.39
CA VAL A 227 -1.15 11.72 -23.21
C VAL A 227 -0.66 11.25 -24.57
N GLU A 228 0.07 12.11 -25.30
CA GLU A 228 0.62 11.78 -26.62
C GLU A 228 1.57 10.58 -26.54
N LYS A 229 2.31 10.49 -25.44
CA LYS A 229 3.21 9.37 -25.17
C LYS A 229 2.45 8.06 -25.06
N TYR A 230 1.43 8.01 -24.20
CA TYR A 230 0.62 6.81 -24.00
C TYR A 230 -0.18 6.43 -25.26
N GLU A 231 -0.74 7.42 -25.97
CA GLU A 231 -1.35 7.20 -27.28
C GLU A 231 -0.36 6.60 -28.30
N SER A 232 0.85 7.14 -28.38
CA SER A 232 1.88 6.62 -29.27
C SER A 232 2.25 5.18 -28.94
N ILE A 233 2.35 4.84 -27.65
CA ILE A 233 2.65 3.48 -27.21
C ILE A 233 1.54 2.53 -27.63
N ILE A 234 0.28 2.80 -27.29
CA ILE A 234 -0.83 1.89 -27.57
C ILE A 234 -1.03 1.70 -29.08
N ARG A 235 -0.89 2.77 -29.87
CA ARG A 235 -0.91 2.71 -31.33
C ARG A 235 0.23 1.84 -31.91
N SER A 236 1.42 1.88 -31.32
CA SER A 236 2.55 1.05 -31.76
C SER A 236 2.31 -0.45 -31.61
N PHE A 237 1.42 -0.85 -30.71
CA PHE A 237 0.98 -2.23 -30.52
C PHE A 237 -0.31 -2.58 -31.30
N ASP A 238 -0.89 -1.61 -32.04
CA ASP A 238 -2.17 -1.80 -32.74
C ASP A 238 -3.24 -2.39 -31.79
N LEU A 239 -3.42 -1.73 -30.63
CA LEU A 239 -4.39 -2.05 -29.60
C LEU A 239 -5.45 -0.95 -29.48
N ASP A 240 -6.67 -1.34 -29.13
CA ASP A 240 -7.74 -0.42 -28.78
C ASP A 240 -7.55 0.03 -27.32
N SER A 241 -7.62 1.35 -27.07
CA SER A 241 -7.44 1.96 -25.74
C SER A 241 -8.42 1.43 -24.69
N LYS A 242 -9.60 0.96 -25.09
CA LYS A 242 -10.57 0.34 -24.17
C LYS A 242 -10.04 -0.86 -23.37
N TYR A 243 -8.94 -1.48 -23.81
CA TYR A 243 -8.32 -2.61 -23.11
C TYR A 243 -7.28 -2.20 -22.08
N ILE A 244 -6.97 -0.91 -22.00
CA ILE A 244 -6.08 -0.35 -20.98
C ILE A 244 -6.84 0.75 -20.23
N GLN A 245 -6.90 0.64 -18.93
CA GLN A 245 -7.51 1.66 -18.05
C GLN A 245 -6.39 2.34 -17.25
N LEU A 246 -6.61 3.59 -16.86
CA LEU A 246 -5.60 4.38 -16.14
C LEU A 246 -6.08 4.60 -14.71
N GLU A 247 -5.30 4.18 -13.72
CA GLU A 247 -5.60 4.39 -12.30
C GLU A 247 -4.83 5.61 -11.79
N ILE A 248 -5.55 6.54 -11.17
CA ILE A 248 -5.02 7.79 -10.64
C ILE A 248 -5.49 7.91 -9.20
N THR A 249 -4.56 8.08 -8.27
CA THR A 249 -4.87 8.21 -6.85
C THR A 249 -5.64 9.49 -6.56
N GLU A 250 -6.49 9.46 -5.54
CA GLU A 250 -7.23 10.63 -5.08
C GLU A 250 -6.31 11.82 -4.77
N SER A 251 -5.17 11.56 -4.14
CA SER A 251 -4.18 12.59 -3.80
C SER A 251 -3.59 13.33 -5.01
N ALA A 252 -3.57 12.69 -6.19
CA ALA A 252 -3.09 13.31 -7.42
C ALA A 252 -4.08 14.35 -7.98
N THR A 253 -5.36 14.28 -7.58
CA THR A 253 -6.44 15.12 -8.11
C THR A 253 -6.67 16.42 -7.33
N ILE A 254 -5.99 16.60 -6.18
CA ILE A 254 -6.22 17.73 -5.28
C ILE A 254 -5.72 19.03 -5.92
N ASP A 255 -6.63 20.03 -6.02
CA ASP A 255 -6.39 21.46 -6.33
C ASP A 255 -5.69 21.80 -7.66
N ASN A 256 -5.84 21.01 -8.74
CA ASN A 256 -5.19 21.37 -9.99
C ASN A 256 -6.13 21.34 -11.22
N ASN A 257 -6.42 22.53 -11.79
CA ASN A 257 -7.18 22.67 -13.04
C ASN A 257 -6.44 22.04 -14.25
N GLU A 258 -5.12 21.89 -14.19
CA GLU A 258 -4.36 21.25 -15.28
C GLU A 258 -4.65 19.77 -15.38
N ILE A 259 -4.84 19.10 -14.24
CA ILE A 259 -5.21 17.67 -14.21
C ILE A 259 -6.58 17.45 -14.84
N PHE A 260 -7.55 18.34 -14.59
CA PHE A 260 -8.85 18.24 -15.27
C PHE A 260 -8.71 18.18 -16.80
N ASN A 261 -7.97 19.12 -17.38
CA ASN A 261 -7.75 19.15 -18.83
C ASN A 261 -7.00 17.90 -19.33
N LEU A 262 -6.10 17.37 -18.52
CA LEU A 262 -5.35 16.16 -18.84
C LEU A 262 -6.26 14.92 -18.88
N LEU A 263 -7.18 14.77 -17.90
CA LEU A 263 -8.14 13.67 -17.88
C LEU A 263 -9.05 13.71 -19.11
N GLU A 264 -9.54 14.90 -19.51
CA GLU A 264 -10.33 15.07 -20.72
C GLU A 264 -9.55 14.67 -22.00
N GLN A 265 -8.25 14.95 -22.05
CA GLN A 265 -7.39 14.51 -23.15
C GLN A 265 -7.24 12.97 -23.16
N PHE A 266 -7.06 12.32 -22.02
CA PHE A 266 -7.04 10.86 -21.94
C PHE A 266 -8.37 10.25 -22.38
N HIS A 267 -9.52 10.81 -21.97
CA HIS A 267 -10.83 10.37 -22.46
C HIS A 267 -10.96 10.56 -23.97
N THR A 268 -10.48 11.69 -24.53
CA THR A 268 -10.47 11.93 -25.98
C THR A 268 -9.63 10.91 -26.72
N ALA A 269 -8.53 10.43 -26.09
CA ALA A 269 -7.70 9.36 -26.59
C ALA A 269 -8.32 7.96 -26.42
N GLY A 270 -9.50 7.88 -25.77
CA GLY A 270 -10.29 6.66 -25.59
C GLY A 270 -9.91 5.82 -24.37
N PHE A 271 -9.14 6.36 -23.44
CA PHE A 271 -8.85 5.67 -22.18
C PHE A 271 -10.00 5.84 -21.18
N LYS A 272 -10.27 4.80 -20.41
CA LYS A 272 -11.06 4.91 -19.18
C LYS A 272 -10.14 5.28 -18.00
N ILE A 273 -10.66 6.11 -17.09
CA ILE A 273 -9.92 6.62 -15.93
C ILE A 273 -10.61 6.16 -14.65
N LEU A 274 -9.82 5.54 -13.78
CA LEU A 274 -10.24 5.04 -12.49
C LEU A 274 -9.65 5.93 -11.39
N LEU A 275 -10.51 6.34 -10.45
CA LEU A 275 -10.08 7.03 -9.23
C LEU A 275 -9.73 5.99 -8.18
N ASP A 276 -8.45 5.95 -7.81
CA ASP A 276 -7.87 4.98 -6.89
C ASP A 276 -7.75 5.49 -5.45
N ASP A 277 -7.64 4.56 -4.50
CA ASP A 277 -7.48 4.80 -3.06
C ASP A 277 -8.58 5.68 -2.43
N PHE A 278 -9.80 5.67 -2.97
CA PHE A 278 -10.86 6.53 -2.47
C PHE A 278 -11.26 6.17 -1.04
N GLY A 279 -11.13 7.17 -0.15
CA GLY A 279 -11.44 7.05 1.27
C GLY A 279 -10.24 6.75 2.16
N SER A 280 -9.04 6.58 1.60
CA SER A 280 -7.80 6.38 2.38
C SER A 280 -7.29 7.67 3.05
N GLY A 281 -7.79 8.85 2.65
CA GLY A 281 -7.30 10.15 3.09
C GLY A 281 -8.38 11.23 3.17
N TYR A 282 -8.00 12.47 2.89
CA TYR A 282 -8.91 13.63 2.83
C TYR A 282 -9.67 13.63 1.50
N SER A 283 -10.75 12.86 1.42
CA SER A 283 -11.57 12.77 0.23
C SER A 283 -12.18 14.13 -0.16
N SER A 284 -11.76 14.65 -1.31
CA SER A 284 -12.34 15.87 -1.86
C SER A 284 -13.54 15.53 -2.74
N LEU A 285 -14.75 15.55 -2.17
CA LEU A 285 -16.00 15.49 -2.94
C LEU A 285 -16.04 16.55 -4.06
N ALA A 286 -15.23 17.62 -3.93
CA ALA A 286 -15.08 18.62 -4.97
C ALA A 286 -14.36 18.07 -6.22
N ALA A 287 -13.44 17.12 -6.08
CA ALA A 287 -12.79 16.47 -7.22
C ALA A 287 -13.81 15.63 -8.02
N LEU A 288 -14.65 14.85 -7.35
CA LEU A 288 -15.72 14.06 -8.00
C LEU A 288 -16.72 14.91 -8.79
N ASN A 289 -17.00 16.13 -8.30
CA ASN A 289 -17.91 17.04 -8.99
C ASN A 289 -17.29 17.74 -10.21
N ARG A 290 -15.97 17.84 -10.26
CA ARG A 290 -15.26 18.57 -11.32
C ARG A 290 -14.63 17.67 -12.38
N MET A 291 -14.23 16.49 -12.00
CA MET A 291 -13.48 15.54 -12.84
C MET A 291 -14.37 14.39 -13.22
N HIS A 292 -14.31 13.99 -14.47
CA HIS A 292 -15.00 12.80 -14.94
C HIS A 292 -14.12 11.57 -14.75
N PHE A 293 -14.58 10.65 -13.91
CA PHE A 293 -13.99 9.33 -13.73
C PHE A 293 -15.01 8.28 -14.19
N ASP A 294 -14.53 7.23 -14.85
CA ASP A 294 -15.37 6.11 -15.27
C ASP A 294 -15.67 5.16 -14.11
N THR A 295 -14.70 4.99 -13.21
CA THR A 295 -14.81 4.05 -12.10
C THR A 295 -14.22 4.67 -10.83
N ILE A 296 -14.80 4.37 -9.69
CA ILE A 296 -14.23 4.64 -8.37
C ILE A 296 -13.81 3.33 -7.69
N LYS A 297 -12.60 3.28 -7.16
CA LYS A 297 -12.07 2.14 -6.40
C LYS A 297 -12.18 2.46 -4.91
N LEU A 298 -12.98 1.68 -4.19
CA LEU A 298 -13.13 1.81 -2.74
C LEU A 298 -11.96 1.12 -2.07
N ASP A 299 -11.14 1.89 -1.37
CA ASP A 299 -9.97 1.37 -0.65
C ASP A 299 -10.35 0.33 0.40
N LYS A 300 -9.44 -0.61 0.67
CA LYS A 300 -9.59 -1.65 1.69
C LYS A 300 -10.02 -1.08 3.05
N SER A 301 -9.53 0.09 3.45
CA SER A 301 -9.88 0.70 4.73
C SER A 301 -11.38 0.99 4.88
N LEU A 302 -12.07 1.32 3.76
CA LEU A 302 -13.51 1.45 3.73
C LEU A 302 -14.21 0.09 3.79
N VAL A 303 -13.71 -0.90 3.05
CA VAL A 303 -14.26 -2.26 3.03
C VAL A 303 -14.13 -2.94 4.41
N ASP A 304 -13.09 -2.64 5.14
CA ASP A 304 -12.87 -3.14 6.52
C ASP A 304 -13.90 -2.61 7.54
N TYR A 305 -14.69 -1.58 7.21
CA TYR A 305 -15.81 -1.13 8.03
C TYR A 305 -17.06 -1.99 7.91
N ILE A 306 -17.12 -2.94 6.99
CA ILE A 306 -18.27 -3.85 6.86
C ILE A 306 -18.41 -4.69 8.13
N GLY A 307 -19.60 -4.68 8.72
CA GLY A 307 -19.90 -5.25 10.03
C GLY A 307 -20.02 -4.20 11.14
N ASP A 308 -19.71 -2.91 10.85
CA ASP A 308 -19.99 -1.78 11.72
C ASP A 308 -21.15 -0.94 11.17
N ASP A 309 -22.19 -0.70 11.98
CA ASP A 309 -23.39 0.02 11.55
C ASP A 309 -23.13 1.39 10.92
N ASN A 310 -22.14 2.13 11.43
CA ASN A 310 -21.80 3.46 10.90
C ASN A 310 -20.95 3.36 9.63
N GLY A 311 -20.04 2.39 9.59
CA GLY A 311 -19.23 2.10 8.44
C GLY A 311 -20.08 1.64 7.25
N GLU A 312 -21.07 0.79 7.47
CA GLU A 312 -22.01 0.35 6.41
C GLU A 312 -22.86 1.49 5.88
N LYS A 313 -23.31 2.41 6.74
CA LYS A 313 -24.02 3.64 6.31
C LYS A 313 -23.13 4.55 5.48
N LEU A 314 -21.86 4.66 5.85
CA LEU A 314 -20.86 5.43 5.09
C LEU A 314 -20.66 4.84 3.71
N LEU A 315 -20.40 3.53 3.61
CA LEU A 315 -20.25 2.82 2.32
C LEU A 315 -21.48 2.98 1.44
N ASN A 316 -22.68 2.80 1.99
CA ASN A 316 -23.92 2.99 1.25
C ASN A 316 -24.09 4.44 0.74
N SER A 317 -23.61 5.43 1.48
CA SER A 317 -23.67 6.83 1.05
C SER A 317 -22.67 7.12 -0.07
N ILE A 318 -21.44 6.56 0.03
CA ILE A 318 -20.40 6.68 -0.99
C ILE A 318 -20.82 6.00 -2.30
N THR A 319 -21.34 4.77 -2.22
CA THR A 319 -21.75 4.03 -3.42
C THR A 319 -22.90 4.73 -4.13
N LYS A 320 -23.90 5.23 -3.41
CA LYS A 320 -24.99 6.04 -4.00
C LYS A 320 -24.49 7.33 -4.64
N LEU A 321 -23.50 7.97 -4.04
CA LEU A 321 -22.87 9.15 -4.61
C LEU A 321 -22.19 8.82 -5.94
N ALA A 322 -21.33 7.79 -5.97
CA ALA A 322 -20.66 7.34 -7.19
C ALA A 322 -21.66 6.99 -8.30
N GLN A 323 -22.71 6.23 -7.97
CA GLN A 323 -23.80 5.88 -8.90
C GLN A 323 -24.53 7.13 -9.43
N SER A 324 -24.72 8.18 -8.61
CA SER A 324 -25.36 9.41 -9.06
C SER A 324 -24.54 10.20 -10.09
N PHE A 325 -23.22 9.98 -10.12
CA PHE A 325 -22.30 10.49 -11.14
C PHE A 325 -22.13 9.54 -12.34
N GLY A 326 -22.80 8.37 -12.33
CA GLY A 326 -22.69 7.37 -13.40
C GLY A 326 -21.36 6.60 -13.40
N MET A 327 -20.66 6.57 -12.28
CA MET A 327 -19.38 5.84 -12.14
C MET A 327 -19.63 4.36 -11.84
N GLU A 328 -18.83 3.48 -12.43
CA GLU A 328 -18.68 2.09 -11.98
C GLU A 328 -17.96 2.05 -10.63
N ILE A 329 -18.22 1.03 -9.82
CA ILE A 329 -17.64 0.89 -8.48
C ILE A 329 -16.86 -0.41 -8.39
N THR A 330 -15.58 -0.31 -8.08
CA THR A 330 -14.71 -1.46 -7.75
C THR A 330 -14.41 -1.44 -6.26
N ALA A 331 -14.65 -2.53 -5.54
CA ALA A 331 -14.25 -2.65 -4.13
C ALA A 331 -12.95 -3.46 -4.00
N GLU A 332 -11.99 -2.90 -3.25
CA GLU A 332 -10.69 -3.48 -3.04
C GLU A 332 -10.54 -4.16 -1.68
N GLY A 333 -9.55 -5.06 -1.59
CA GLY A 333 -9.20 -5.71 -0.34
C GLY A 333 -10.28 -6.60 0.23
N VAL A 334 -11.19 -7.10 -0.60
CA VAL A 334 -12.24 -8.03 -0.17
C VAL A 334 -11.63 -9.37 0.20
N GLU A 335 -11.81 -9.80 1.44
CA GLU A 335 -11.19 -11.01 2.00
C GLU A 335 -12.22 -12.03 2.49
N THR A 336 -13.48 -11.61 2.75
CA THR A 336 -14.50 -12.49 3.33
C THR A 336 -15.78 -12.56 2.49
N VAL A 337 -16.57 -13.61 2.71
CA VAL A 337 -17.87 -13.78 2.04
C VAL A 337 -18.88 -12.72 2.51
N GLU A 338 -18.79 -12.32 3.77
CA GLU A 338 -19.66 -11.28 4.35
C GLU A 338 -19.44 -9.94 3.66
N GLN A 339 -18.18 -9.56 3.44
CA GLN A 339 -17.82 -8.35 2.68
C GLN A 339 -18.37 -8.44 1.26
N LEU A 340 -18.15 -9.55 0.56
CA LEU A 340 -18.66 -9.76 -0.79
C LEU A 340 -20.20 -9.63 -0.85
N MET A 341 -20.92 -10.28 0.07
CA MET A 341 -22.40 -10.23 0.07
C MET A 341 -22.91 -8.81 0.33
N PHE A 342 -22.29 -8.08 1.25
CA PHE A 342 -22.65 -6.70 1.52
C PHE A 342 -22.43 -5.80 0.30
N LEU A 343 -21.29 -5.90 -0.36
CA LEU A 343 -20.95 -5.13 -1.56
C LEU A 343 -21.86 -5.46 -2.75
N CYS A 344 -22.25 -6.72 -2.93
CA CYS A 344 -23.28 -7.11 -3.90
C CYS A 344 -24.63 -6.43 -3.64
N ASN A 345 -25.04 -6.30 -2.36
CA ASN A 345 -26.28 -5.62 -1.99
C ASN A 345 -26.22 -4.09 -2.19
N LEU A 346 -25.01 -3.52 -2.29
CA LEU A 346 -24.80 -2.11 -2.63
C LEU A 346 -24.71 -1.85 -4.14
N ASP A 347 -24.95 -2.88 -4.97
CA ASP A 347 -24.79 -2.81 -6.43
C ASP A 347 -23.38 -2.37 -6.85
N CYS A 348 -22.35 -2.86 -6.13
CA CYS A 348 -20.97 -2.74 -6.56
C CYS A 348 -20.75 -3.53 -7.85
N ASP A 349 -20.04 -2.98 -8.83
CA ASP A 349 -19.85 -3.61 -10.13
C ASP A 349 -18.78 -4.70 -10.07
N ASP A 350 -17.60 -4.36 -9.56
CA ASP A 350 -16.42 -5.21 -9.56
C ASP A 350 -15.81 -5.36 -8.16
N ILE A 351 -15.18 -6.51 -7.95
CA ILE A 351 -14.53 -6.88 -6.71
C ILE A 351 -13.08 -7.29 -6.99
N GLN A 352 -12.18 -6.77 -6.19
CA GLN A 352 -10.77 -7.14 -6.16
C GLN A 352 -10.35 -7.46 -4.72
N GLY A 353 -9.68 -8.61 -4.50
CA GLY A 353 -9.23 -8.96 -3.16
C GLY A 353 -8.86 -10.42 -3.00
N TYR A 354 -8.28 -10.74 -1.84
CA TYR A 354 -7.78 -12.09 -1.54
C TYR A 354 -8.87 -13.14 -1.37
N TYR A 355 -10.13 -12.72 -1.31
CA TYR A 355 -11.25 -13.65 -1.38
C TYR A 355 -11.25 -14.43 -2.71
N PHE A 356 -10.93 -13.79 -3.82
CA PHE A 356 -10.83 -14.43 -5.12
C PHE A 356 -9.40 -14.80 -5.47
N SER A 357 -8.47 -13.84 -5.45
CA SER A 357 -7.09 -14.07 -5.85
C SER A 357 -6.15 -12.99 -5.28
N ARG A 358 -4.92 -13.40 -5.03
CA ARG A 358 -3.78 -12.49 -4.88
C ARG A 358 -3.30 -12.02 -6.25
N PRO A 359 -2.43 -11.00 -6.34
CA PRO A 359 -1.71 -10.70 -7.57
C PRO A 359 -0.97 -11.94 -8.09
N LEU A 360 -1.10 -12.23 -9.38
CA LEU A 360 -0.59 -13.42 -10.04
C LEU A 360 0.46 -13.05 -11.09
N PRO A 361 1.55 -13.81 -11.25
CA PRO A 361 2.40 -13.74 -12.42
C PRO A 361 1.62 -14.03 -13.70
N VAL A 362 2.11 -13.55 -14.85
CA VAL A 362 1.45 -13.69 -16.17
C VAL A 362 0.90 -15.08 -16.42
N LYS A 363 1.71 -16.12 -16.23
CA LYS A 363 1.32 -17.52 -16.51
C LYS A 363 0.13 -18.00 -15.68
N GLU A 364 0.07 -17.62 -14.41
CA GLU A 364 -1.02 -17.99 -13.52
C GLU A 364 -2.29 -17.18 -13.85
N TYR A 365 -2.16 -15.91 -14.24
CA TYR A 365 -3.29 -15.11 -14.70
C TYR A 365 -3.87 -15.63 -16.03
N GLU A 366 -3.04 -16.16 -16.93
CA GLU A 366 -3.49 -16.82 -18.17
C GLU A 366 -4.39 -18.05 -17.93
N GLU A 367 -4.21 -18.73 -16.81
CA GLU A 367 -5.11 -19.81 -16.40
C GLU A 367 -6.49 -19.29 -16.04
N CYS A 368 -6.56 -18.16 -15.31
CA CYS A 368 -7.83 -17.49 -15.00
C CYS A 368 -8.55 -17.01 -16.28
N LEU A 369 -7.80 -16.49 -17.28
CA LEU A 369 -8.37 -16.09 -18.57
C LEU A 369 -8.99 -17.28 -19.33
N LYS A 370 -8.36 -18.45 -19.30
CA LYS A 370 -8.88 -19.67 -19.95
C LYS A 370 -10.17 -20.15 -19.28
N GLU A 371 -10.22 -20.14 -17.95
CA GLU A 371 -11.40 -20.52 -17.19
C GLU A 371 -12.58 -19.58 -17.45
N ALA A 372 -12.32 -18.28 -17.64
CA ALA A 372 -13.35 -17.28 -17.96
C ALA A 372 -13.94 -17.43 -19.37
N CYS A 373 -13.30 -18.19 -20.24
CA CYS A 373 -13.75 -18.47 -21.61
C CYS A 373 -14.60 -19.77 -21.73
N MET A 374 -14.64 -20.57 -20.68
CA MET A 374 -15.48 -21.79 -20.62
C MET A 374 -16.84 -21.48 -20.00
#